data_1ee975ea6d626a7462830b8fa6b66773
#
_entry.id   1ee975ea6d626a7462830b8fa6b66773
#
_cell.length_a   1.000
_cell.length_b   1.000
_cell.length_c   1.000
_cell.angle_alpha   90.00
_cell.angle_beta   90.00
_cell.angle_gamma   90.00
#
_symmetry.space_group_name_H-M   'P 1'
#
loop_
_entity.id
_entity.type
_entity.pdbx_description
1 polymer ?
#
loop_
_entity_poly.entity_id
_entity_poly.type
_entity_poly.pdbx_seq_one_letter_code
_entity_poly.pdbx_strand_id
1 'polypeptide(L)'
;MITEYRVEGDRVVMIERQETIADYKQAIQDHIDAVARAKDYDSGVSLAGYKGSAVEAYAADAEAFITWRDPLWLTVFGILADVQSGAIPQPTIPELIAMLPASPWPS
;
A
#
# COMPACT_ATOMS: atom_id res chain seq x y z
N MET A 1 6.18 14.54 -0.71
CA MET A 1 5.87 15.45 -1.84
C MET A 1 5.63 14.65 -3.11
N ILE A 2 4.61 15.00 -3.83
CA ILE A 2 4.26 14.37 -5.11
C ILE A 2 4.63 15.35 -6.22
N THR A 3 5.32 14.84 -7.23
CA THR A 3 5.67 15.63 -8.41
C THR A 3 4.63 15.39 -9.49
N GLU A 4 4.05 16.46 -10.00
CA GLU A 4 3.10 16.43 -11.11
C GLU A 4 3.65 17.23 -12.27
N TYR A 5 3.30 16.83 -13.50
CA TYR A 5 3.66 17.53 -14.70
C TYR A 5 2.40 18.10 -15.34
N ARG A 6 2.44 19.37 -15.68
CA ARG A 6 1.33 20.06 -16.32
C ARG A 6 1.81 20.76 -17.57
N VAL A 7 1.01 20.72 -18.62
CA VAL A 7 1.30 21.45 -19.87
C VAL A 7 0.72 22.86 -19.73
N GLU A 8 1.58 23.86 -19.90
CA GLU A 8 1.21 25.27 -19.92
C GLU A 8 1.73 25.87 -21.22
N GLY A 9 0.82 26.14 -22.15
CA GLY A 9 1.20 26.59 -23.46
C GLY A 9 1.95 25.50 -24.22
N ASP A 10 3.20 25.76 -24.60
CA ASP A 10 4.07 24.86 -25.35
C ASP A 10 5.15 24.20 -24.47
N ARG A 11 5.03 24.28 -23.15
CA ARG A 11 6.02 23.70 -22.25
C ARG A 11 5.38 22.88 -21.14
N VAL A 12 6.16 21.96 -20.59
CA VAL A 12 5.79 21.12 -19.46
C VAL A 12 6.37 21.71 -18.20
N VAL A 13 5.53 21.90 -17.19
CA VAL A 13 5.93 22.47 -15.89
C VAL A 13 5.84 21.38 -14.82
N MET A 14 6.89 21.28 -14.02
CA MET A 14 6.92 20.38 -12.86
C MET A 14 6.34 21.11 -11.66
N ILE A 15 5.36 20.48 -11.00
CA ILE A 15 4.69 21.02 -9.83
C ILE A 15 4.84 20.03 -8.69
N GLU A 16 5.30 20.50 -7.54
CA GLU A 16 5.35 19.67 -6.34
C GLU A 16 4.17 20.01 -5.44
N ARG A 17 3.54 18.98 -4.91
CA ARG A 17 2.41 19.11 -3.98
C ARG A 17 2.51 18.11 -2.85
N GLN A 18 1.80 18.39 -1.77
CA GLN A 18 1.71 17.48 -0.63
C GLN A 18 0.90 16.24 -0.97
N GLU A 19 1.22 15.13 -0.33
CA GLU A 19 0.46 13.90 -0.44
C GLU A 19 -0.94 14.10 0.13
N THR A 20 -1.95 13.57 -0.60
CA THR A 20 -3.32 13.50 -0.14
C THR A 20 -3.60 12.12 0.44
N ILE A 21 -4.75 11.97 1.12
CA ILE A 21 -5.20 10.66 1.61
C ILE A 21 -5.30 9.66 0.46
N ALA A 22 -5.80 10.10 -0.71
CA ALA A 22 -5.89 9.25 -1.89
C ALA A 22 -4.51 8.77 -2.36
N ASP A 23 -3.49 9.63 -2.31
CA ASP A 23 -2.13 9.25 -2.65
C ASP A 23 -1.58 8.17 -1.72
N TYR A 24 -1.81 8.32 -0.42
CA TYR A 24 -1.38 7.32 0.56
C TYR A 24 -2.10 6.00 0.34
N LYS A 25 -3.41 6.01 0.17
CA LYS A 25 -4.20 4.79 -0.07
C LYS A 25 -3.74 4.06 -1.32
N GLN A 26 -3.48 4.79 -2.40
CA GLN A 26 -3.01 4.19 -3.65
C GLN A 26 -1.61 3.57 -3.46
N ALA A 27 -0.71 4.26 -2.78
CA ALA A 27 0.63 3.75 -2.52
C ALA A 27 0.59 2.48 -1.65
N ILE A 28 -0.29 2.43 -0.66
CA ILE A 28 -0.47 1.26 0.18
C ILE A 28 -1.04 0.10 -0.63
N GLN A 29 -2.03 0.36 -1.50
CA GLN A 29 -2.58 -0.69 -2.37
C GLN A 29 -1.51 -1.23 -3.33
N ASP A 30 -0.69 -0.36 -3.90
CA ASP A 30 0.40 -0.77 -4.77
C ASP A 30 1.43 -1.63 -4.02
N HIS A 31 1.72 -1.28 -2.77
CA HIS A 31 2.60 -2.06 -1.90
C HIS A 31 2.01 -3.45 -1.61
N ILE A 32 0.73 -3.51 -1.28
CA ILE A 32 0.02 -4.77 -1.03
C ILE A 32 0.05 -5.66 -2.27
N ASP A 33 -0.21 -5.08 -3.44
CA ASP A 33 -0.18 -5.82 -4.72
C ASP A 33 1.23 -6.32 -5.04
N ALA A 34 2.26 -5.52 -4.73
CA ALA A 34 3.65 -5.93 -4.92
C ALA A 34 4.01 -7.14 -4.04
N VAL A 35 3.49 -7.19 -2.82
CA VAL A 35 3.69 -8.34 -1.92
C VAL A 35 3.04 -9.59 -2.50
N ALA A 36 1.83 -9.49 -3.07
CA ALA A 36 1.18 -10.61 -3.74
C ALA A 36 1.98 -11.07 -4.97
N ARG A 37 2.48 -10.13 -5.76
CA ARG A 37 3.28 -10.44 -6.97
C ARG A 37 4.62 -11.10 -6.63
N ALA A 38 5.17 -10.84 -5.45
CA ALA A 38 6.39 -11.51 -4.98
C ALA A 38 6.21 -13.03 -4.84
N LYS A 39 4.96 -13.51 -4.72
CA LYS A 39 4.59 -14.92 -4.71
C LYS A 39 3.95 -15.36 -6.04
N ASP A 40 4.13 -14.60 -7.10
CA ASP A 40 3.64 -14.88 -8.46
C ASP A 40 2.12 -14.81 -8.61
N TYR A 41 1.43 -14.09 -7.73
CA TYR A 41 0.01 -13.77 -7.91
C TYR A 41 -0.13 -12.44 -8.65
N ASP A 42 -1.23 -12.25 -9.37
CA ASP A 42 -1.45 -11.05 -10.18
C ASP A 42 -1.62 -9.79 -9.34
N SER A 43 -2.33 -9.92 -8.20
CA SER A 43 -2.66 -8.79 -7.32
C SER A 43 -3.06 -9.31 -5.95
N GLY A 44 -3.22 -8.39 -5.00
CA GLY A 44 -3.75 -8.73 -3.68
C GLY A 44 -5.16 -9.32 -3.74
N VAL A 45 -6.02 -8.77 -4.60
CA VAL A 45 -7.39 -9.30 -4.78
C VAL A 45 -7.35 -10.73 -5.34
N SER A 46 -6.51 -10.99 -6.34
CA SER A 46 -6.35 -12.34 -6.88
C SER A 46 -5.89 -13.32 -5.82
N LEU A 47 -4.88 -12.96 -5.03
CA LEU A 47 -4.35 -13.83 -3.98
C LEU A 47 -5.41 -14.10 -2.91
N ALA A 48 -6.08 -13.07 -2.42
CA ALA A 48 -7.12 -13.21 -1.39
C ALA A 48 -8.27 -14.11 -1.86
N GLY A 49 -8.53 -14.15 -3.17
CA GLY A 49 -9.56 -15.00 -3.76
C GLY A 49 -9.30 -16.49 -3.63
N TYR A 50 -8.07 -16.90 -3.30
CA TYR A 50 -7.74 -18.30 -3.08
C TYR A 50 -7.99 -18.78 -1.65
N LYS A 51 -8.54 -17.94 -0.78
CA LYS A 51 -8.93 -18.35 0.56
C LYS A 51 -9.93 -19.51 0.48
N GLY A 52 -9.61 -20.60 1.16
CA GLY A 52 -10.45 -21.80 1.13
C GLY A 52 -10.29 -22.63 -0.14
N SER A 53 -9.30 -22.36 -0.98
CA SER A 53 -9.02 -23.13 -2.18
C SER A 53 -8.76 -24.61 -1.83
N ALA A 54 -9.17 -25.51 -2.72
CA ALA A 54 -8.83 -26.93 -2.62
C ALA A 54 -7.34 -27.19 -2.84
N VAL A 55 -6.61 -26.24 -3.47
CA VAL A 55 -5.17 -26.31 -3.61
C VAL A 55 -4.55 -25.78 -2.32
N GLU A 56 -3.98 -26.66 -1.53
CA GLU A 56 -3.50 -26.36 -0.18
C GLU A 56 -2.49 -25.21 -0.14
N ALA A 57 -1.55 -25.19 -1.07
CA ALA A 57 -0.54 -24.14 -1.14
C ALA A 57 -1.15 -22.77 -1.41
N TYR A 58 -2.17 -22.69 -2.27
CA TYR A 58 -2.85 -21.44 -2.57
C TYR A 58 -3.67 -20.95 -1.38
N ALA A 59 -4.38 -21.87 -0.72
CA ALA A 59 -5.15 -21.53 0.48
C ALA A 59 -4.26 -21.02 1.60
N ALA A 60 -3.10 -21.63 1.81
CA ALA A 60 -2.14 -21.22 2.85
C ALA A 60 -1.56 -19.84 2.56
N ASP A 61 -1.18 -19.57 1.31
CA ASP A 61 -0.67 -18.26 0.91
C ASP A 61 -1.73 -17.18 1.09
N ALA A 62 -2.97 -17.46 0.68
CA ALA A 62 -4.08 -16.51 0.84
C ALA A 62 -4.34 -16.18 2.31
N GLU A 63 -4.33 -17.18 3.18
CA GLU A 63 -4.54 -16.98 4.60
C GLU A 63 -3.43 -16.15 5.25
N ALA A 64 -2.18 -16.46 4.96
CA ALA A 64 -1.04 -15.68 5.44
C ALA A 64 -1.12 -14.23 4.97
N PHE A 65 -1.48 -14.03 3.70
CA PHE A 65 -1.62 -12.70 3.11
C PHE A 65 -2.71 -11.87 3.77
N ILE A 66 -3.89 -12.44 3.97
CA ILE A 66 -5.02 -11.75 4.59
C ILE A 66 -4.70 -11.40 6.05
N THR A 67 -4.07 -12.30 6.78
CA THR A 67 -3.65 -12.10 8.17
C THR A 67 -2.65 -10.95 8.30
N TRP A 68 -1.85 -10.71 7.26
CA TRP A 68 -0.93 -9.58 7.19
C TRP A 68 -1.62 -8.30 6.71
N ARG A 69 -2.47 -8.40 5.68
CA ARG A 69 -3.11 -7.25 5.03
C ARG A 69 -4.06 -6.49 5.95
N ASP A 70 -4.92 -7.19 6.68
CA ASP A 70 -5.98 -6.55 7.46
C ASP A 70 -5.42 -5.69 8.61
N PRO A 71 -4.48 -6.20 9.44
CA PRO A 71 -3.84 -5.35 10.44
C PRO A 71 -3.04 -4.19 9.84
N LEU A 72 -2.49 -4.38 8.63
CA LEU A 72 -1.77 -3.32 7.93
C LEU A 72 -2.69 -2.13 7.66
N TRP A 73 -3.89 -2.36 7.13
CA TRP A 73 -4.84 -1.29 6.88
C TRP A 73 -5.28 -0.60 8.16
N LEU A 74 -5.46 -1.34 9.26
CA LEU A 74 -5.78 -0.73 10.55
C LEU A 74 -4.64 0.18 11.03
N THR A 75 -3.40 -0.24 10.84
CA THR A 75 -2.22 0.58 11.16
C THR A 75 -2.20 1.85 10.30
N VAL A 76 -2.45 1.73 9.00
CA VAL A 76 -2.49 2.88 8.09
C VAL A 76 -3.57 3.88 8.52
N PHE A 77 -4.78 3.41 8.82
CA PHE A 77 -5.86 4.28 9.26
C PHE A 77 -5.50 5.03 10.54
N GLY A 78 -4.84 4.37 11.49
CA GLY A 78 -4.37 5.01 12.72
C GLY A 78 -3.34 6.10 12.45
N ILE A 79 -2.37 5.82 11.58
CA ILE A 79 -1.34 6.79 11.20
C ILE A 79 -1.97 8.00 10.48
N LEU A 80 -2.88 7.76 9.54
CA LEU A 80 -3.53 8.85 8.82
C LEU A 80 -4.39 9.73 9.75
N ALA A 81 -5.06 9.12 10.73
CA ALA A 81 -5.80 9.87 11.74
C ALA A 81 -4.87 10.75 12.57
N ASP A 82 -3.71 10.23 12.95
CA ASP A 82 -2.70 11.00 13.71
C ASP A 82 -2.13 12.15 12.89
N VAL A 83 -1.93 11.95 11.60
CA VAL A 83 -1.50 13.03 10.70
C VAL A 83 -2.58 14.11 10.61
N GLN A 84 -3.83 13.73 10.42
CA GLN A 84 -4.94 14.66 10.29
C GLN A 84 -5.19 15.48 11.57
N SER A 85 -4.97 14.87 12.73
CA SER A 85 -5.12 15.54 14.03
C SER A 85 -3.92 16.41 14.40
N GLY A 86 -2.82 16.31 13.65
CA GLY A 86 -1.57 17.01 13.96
C GLY A 86 -0.72 16.34 15.02
N ALA A 87 -1.09 15.11 15.43
CA ALA A 87 -0.33 14.37 16.45
C ALA A 87 1.07 13.98 15.94
N ILE A 88 1.21 13.74 14.64
CA ILE A 88 2.51 13.47 14.01
C ILE A 88 2.65 14.30 12.74
N PRO A 89 3.90 14.60 12.31
CA PRO A 89 4.13 15.27 11.04
C PRO A 89 3.68 14.37 9.88
N GLN A 90 3.31 14.99 8.76
CA GLN A 90 2.94 14.27 7.55
C GLN A 90 4.16 13.52 7.01
N PRO A 91 4.11 12.16 6.94
CA PRO A 91 5.22 11.37 6.40
C PRO A 91 5.24 11.43 4.87
N THR A 92 6.40 11.17 4.29
CA THR A 92 6.47 10.83 2.87
C THR A 92 5.90 9.43 2.66
N ILE A 93 5.59 9.06 1.40
CA ILE A 93 5.11 7.71 1.09
C ILE A 93 6.13 6.64 1.50
N PRO A 94 7.44 6.75 1.18
CA PRO A 94 8.41 5.78 1.69
C PRO A 94 8.47 5.68 3.20
N GLU A 95 8.36 6.81 3.91
CA GLU A 95 8.34 6.82 5.38
C GLU A 95 7.11 6.09 5.93
N LEU A 96 5.93 6.30 5.33
CA LEU A 96 4.72 5.60 5.73
C LEU A 96 4.87 4.09 5.54
N ILE A 97 5.36 3.66 4.38
CA ILE A 97 5.55 2.24 4.10
C ILE A 97 6.54 1.60 5.09
N ALA A 98 7.57 2.33 5.48
CA ALA A 98 8.56 1.84 6.46
C ALA A 98 7.96 1.62 7.86
N MET A 99 6.83 2.24 8.18
CA MET A 99 6.12 2.06 9.46
C MET A 99 5.24 0.81 9.49
N LEU A 100 5.05 0.15 8.35
CA LEU A 100 4.08 -0.95 8.22
C LEU A 100 4.70 -2.30 8.61
N PRO A 101 3.86 -3.30 8.94
CA PRO A 101 4.34 -4.64 9.20
C PRO A 101 5.15 -5.20 8.04
N ALA A 102 6.16 -5.98 8.34
CA ALA A 102 6.97 -6.65 7.33
C ALA A 102 6.13 -7.63 6.51
N SER A 103 6.61 -7.95 5.29
CA SER A 103 5.97 -8.91 4.40
C SER A 103 5.64 -10.23 5.11
N PRO A 104 4.50 -10.87 4.79
CA PRO A 104 4.13 -12.15 5.39
C PRO A 104 4.99 -13.32 4.91
N TRP A 105 5.78 -13.12 3.85
CA TRP A 105 6.59 -14.19 3.28
C TRP A 105 7.95 -14.29 3.99
N PRO A 106 8.41 -15.51 4.28
CA PRO A 106 9.77 -15.70 4.78
C PRO A 106 10.79 -15.18 3.78
N SER A 107 11.82 -14.55 4.30
CA SER A 107 12.94 -14.09 3.45
C SER A 107 13.97 -15.18 3.21
#